data_fff5781aa5f54b2c1584e6655e343d1e
#
_entry.id   fff5781aa5f54b2c1584e6655e343d1e
#
_cell.length_a   1.000
_cell.length_b   1.000
_cell.length_c   1.000
_cell.angle_alpha   90.00
_cell.angle_beta   90.00
_cell.angle_gamma   90.00
#
_symmetry.space_group_name_H-M   'P 1'
#
loop_
_entity.id
_entity.type
_entity.pdbx_description
1 polymer ?
#
loop_
_entity_poly.entity_id
_entity_poly.type
_entity_poly.pdbx_seq_one_letter_code
_entity_poly.pdbx_strand_id
1 'polypeptide(L)'
;MLRKVSIAIGTLLLIGLLAVGGCQLTQLRASQPSDSAKWEQIEEPAIAVDKKAIINGGEFNKFFPTADGYDRVYTQEKNGFAEAKLNQNGNTLAMLSVSDTASNPNAALKYQNSERALAGYPLVEVGSTATSLLVAERIQVKVLSRDTDFTPADREAWLEKFDLTGLAKLVN
;
A
#
# COMPACT_ATOMS: atom_id res chain seq x y z
N MET A 1 -9.03 37.30 -30.53
CA MET A 1 -8.17 37.26 -31.72
C MET A 1 -7.95 35.78 -32.06
N LEU A 2 -8.68 35.35 -33.10
CA LEU A 2 -8.58 33.98 -33.65
C LEU A 2 -7.36 33.91 -34.58
N ARG A 3 -6.59 32.84 -34.50
CA ARG A 3 -5.73 32.39 -35.61
C ARG A 3 -6.02 30.95 -35.94
N LYS A 4 -6.77 30.78 -37.03
CA LYS A 4 -6.94 29.53 -37.76
C LYS A 4 -5.68 29.32 -38.61
N VAL A 5 -5.11 28.13 -38.61
CA VAL A 5 -4.14 27.66 -39.59
C VAL A 5 -4.70 26.43 -40.29
N SER A 6 -5.07 26.63 -41.57
CA SER A 6 -5.43 25.60 -42.53
C SER A 6 -4.14 25.10 -43.18
N ILE A 7 -3.96 23.80 -43.32
CA ILE A 7 -2.95 23.23 -44.20
C ILE A 7 -3.61 22.27 -45.19
N ALA A 8 -3.29 22.52 -46.44
CA ALA A 8 -3.88 21.98 -47.63
C ALA A 8 -3.46 20.57 -47.96
N ILE A 9 -4.38 19.90 -48.64
CA ILE A 9 -4.32 18.62 -49.32
C ILE A 9 -3.41 18.71 -50.55
N GLY A 10 -2.46 17.81 -50.68
CA GLY A 10 -1.66 17.60 -51.88
C GLY A 10 -1.80 16.17 -52.37
N THR A 11 -2.68 15.97 -53.32
CA THR A 11 -2.85 14.74 -54.07
C THR A 11 -1.79 14.69 -55.18
N LEU A 12 -1.01 13.62 -55.28
CA LEU A 12 -0.26 13.33 -56.48
C LEU A 12 -0.44 11.88 -56.90
N LEU A 13 -1.16 11.72 -57.99
CA LEU A 13 -1.44 10.48 -58.69
C LEU A 13 -0.33 10.27 -59.73
N LEU A 14 0.37 9.14 -59.69
CA LEU A 14 1.21 8.72 -60.79
C LEU A 14 1.01 7.22 -61.11
N ILE A 15 0.38 7.02 -62.24
CA ILE A 15 0.17 5.72 -62.93
C ILE A 15 1.41 5.39 -63.68
N GLY A 16 1.95 4.20 -63.51
CA GLY A 16 3.03 3.63 -64.32
C GLY A 16 2.90 2.13 -64.40
N LEU A 17 2.45 1.68 -65.56
CA LEU A 17 2.24 0.29 -65.98
C LEU A 17 3.54 -0.27 -66.61
N LEU A 18 3.78 -1.59 -66.50
CA LEU A 18 4.53 -2.55 -67.35
C LEU A 18 5.58 -3.31 -66.51
N ALA A 19 5.64 -4.58 -66.50
CA ALA A 19 5.54 -5.76 -67.28
C ALA A 19 6.37 -6.90 -66.63
N VAL A 20 5.75 -8.05 -66.54
CA VAL A 20 6.25 -9.40 -66.69
C VAL A 20 7.72 -9.72 -66.31
N GLY A 21 7.88 -10.61 -65.35
CA GLY A 21 9.10 -11.35 -65.07
C GLY A 21 8.91 -12.27 -63.87
N GLY A 22 8.54 -13.52 -64.12
CA GLY A 22 8.36 -14.53 -63.09
C GLY A 22 9.67 -14.89 -62.41
N CYS A 23 9.69 -14.78 -61.09
CA CYS A 23 10.63 -15.50 -60.29
C CYS A 23 9.92 -15.85 -58.97
N GLN A 24 9.61 -17.13 -58.79
CA GLN A 24 9.09 -17.68 -57.57
C GLN A 24 10.18 -17.56 -56.49
N LEU A 25 10.12 -16.51 -55.72
CA LEU A 25 10.81 -16.46 -54.45
C LEU A 25 9.89 -17.03 -53.39
N THR A 26 10.19 -18.24 -52.95
CA THR A 26 9.68 -18.88 -51.75
C THR A 26 9.86 -17.89 -50.59
N GLN A 27 8.80 -17.21 -50.21
CA GLN A 27 8.79 -16.43 -48.97
C GLN A 27 8.84 -17.40 -47.81
N LEU A 28 10.01 -17.57 -47.26
CA LEU A 28 10.17 -18.02 -45.88
C LEU A 28 9.48 -16.98 -44.99
N ARG A 29 8.23 -17.26 -44.68
CA ARG A 29 7.46 -16.54 -43.68
C ARG A 29 8.11 -16.86 -42.33
N ALA A 30 9.05 -16.03 -41.93
CA ALA A 30 9.49 -16.00 -40.53
C ALA A 30 8.26 -15.68 -39.70
N SER A 31 7.71 -16.67 -39.03
CA SER A 31 6.72 -16.50 -37.99
C SER A 31 7.39 -15.68 -36.88
N GLN A 32 7.04 -14.40 -36.77
CA GLN A 32 7.33 -13.62 -35.59
C GLN A 32 6.65 -14.34 -34.42
N PRO A 33 7.39 -14.62 -33.35
CA PRO A 33 6.74 -15.05 -32.10
C PRO A 33 5.81 -13.93 -31.68
N SER A 34 4.53 -14.25 -31.52
CA SER A 34 3.56 -13.31 -30.99
C SER A 34 4.02 -12.85 -29.61
N ASP A 35 4.06 -11.53 -29.40
CA ASP A 35 4.42 -10.90 -28.11
C ASP A 35 3.54 -11.32 -26.94
N SER A 36 2.50 -12.08 -27.16
CA SER A 36 1.64 -12.66 -26.14
C SER A 36 2.28 -13.78 -25.31
N ALA A 37 3.38 -14.40 -25.78
CA ALA A 37 4.07 -15.45 -25.03
C ALA A 37 5.07 -14.92 -23.98
N LYS A 38 5.29 -13.60 -23.93
CA LYS A 38 6.31 -13.00 -23.06
C LYS A 38 5.80 -12.62 -21.66
N TRP A 39 4.49 -12.67 -21.45
CA TRP A 39 3.88 -12.30 -20.17
C TRP A 39 3.51 -13.49 -19.28
N GLU A 40 3.63 -14.71 -19.77
CA GLU A 40 3.25 -15.93 -19.05
C GLU A 40 4.35 -16.54 -18.16
N GLN A 41 5.53 -15.94 -18.06
CA GLN A 41 6.66 -16.53 -17.31
C GLN A 41 7.22 -15.64 -16.19
N ILE A 42 6.45 -14.68 -15.68
CA ILE A 42 6.75 -14.06 -14.40
C ILE A 42 5.59 -14.34 -13.46
N GLU A 43 5.27 -15.59 -13.26
CA GLU A 43 4.73 -16.04 -12.00
C GLU A 43 5.92 -16.18 -11.04
N GLU A 44 6.36 -15.05 -10.47
CA GLU A 44 6.96 -15.14 -9.14
C GLU A 44 5.94 -15.89 -8.29
N PRO A 45 6.33 -16.94 -7.54
CA PRO A 45 5.41 -17.57 -6.63
C PRO A 45 4.98 -16.46 -5.66
N ALA A 46 3.80 -15.91 -5.87
CA ALA A 46 3.13 -15.17 -4.84
C ALA A 46 3.11 -16.14 -3.67
N ILE A 47 3.86 -15.84 -2.61
CA ILE A 47 3.76 -16.57 -1.36
C ILE A 47 2.31 -16.38 -0.98
N ALA A 48 1.50 -17.37 -1.30
CA ALA A 48 0.09 -17.39 -0.96
C ALA A 48 0.06 -17.52 0.57
N VAL A 49 0.07 -16.37 1.24
CA VAL A 49 -0.18 -16.32 2.69
C VAL A 49 -1.57 -16.90 2.86
N ASP A 50 -1.64 -18.03 3.56
CA ASP A 50 -2.92 -18.66 3.84
C ASP A 50 -3.85 -17.60 4.46
N LYS A 51 -4.96 -17.30 3.80
CA LYS A 51 -5.93 -16.29 4.27
C LYS A 51 -6.46 -16.61 5.67
N LYS A 52 -6.40 -17.89 6.10
CA LYS A 52 -6.70 -18.31 7.47
C LYS A 52 -5.69 -17.84 8.51
N ALA A 53 -4.46 -17.53 8.10
CA ALA A 53 -3.42 -17.00 8.98
C ALA A 53 -3.57 -15.49 9.25
N ILE A 54 -4.44 -14.76 8.53
CA ILE A 54 -4.67 -13.33 8.71
C ILE A 54 -5.67 -13.13 9.86
N ILE A 55 -5.30 -12.31 10.83
CA ILE A 55 -6.12 -12.01 12.02
C ILE A 55 -7.34 -11.19 11.59
N ASN A 56 -8.53 -11.55 12.13
CA ASN A 56 -9.73 -10.75 11.91
C ASN A 56 -9.57 -9.37 12.58
N GLY A 57 -9.94 -8.29 11.86
CA GLY A 57 -9.79 -6.92 12.37
C GLY A 57 -10.53 -6.66 13.68
N GLY A 58 -11.69 -7.28 13.89
CA GLY A 58 -12.45 -7.16 15.13
C GLY A 58 -11.70 -7.67 16.38
N GLU A 59 -10.76 -8.61 16.20
CA GLU A 59 -9.93 -9.07 17.31
C GLU A 59 -8.94 -8.01 17.80
N PHE A 60 -8.62 -7.02 16.97
CA PHE A 60 -7.74 -5.93 17.37
C PHE A 60 -8.42 -4.92 18.29
N ASN A 61 -9.75 -4.81 18.27
CA ASN A 61 -10.49 -3.75 18.96
C ASN A 61 -10.21 -3.68 20.48
N LYS A 62 -10.01 -4.83 21.11
CA LYS A 62 -9.74 -4.92 22.55
C LYS A 62 -8.38 -4.36 22.96
N PHE A 63 -7.46 -4.15 22.04
CA PHE A 63 -6.10 -3.67 22.30
C PHE A 63 -5.94 -2.16 22.08
N PHE A 64 -6.95 -1.53 21.48
CA PHE A 64 -6.93 -0.08 21.30
C PHE A 64 -7.05 0.66 22.65
N PRO A 65 -6.28 1.74 22.83
CA PRO A 65 -6.30 2.50 24.08
C PRO A 65 -7.61 3.25 24.30
N THR A 66 -7.91 3.46 25.57
CA THR A 66 -8.91 4.43 26.05
C THR A 66 -8.24 5.39 27.02
N ALA A 67 -8.70 6.63 27.08
CA ALA A 67 -8.25 7.61 28.05
C ALA A 67 -9.38 8.58 28.39
N ASP A 68 -9.40 9.06 29.62
CA ASP A 68 -10.41 10.03 30.08
C ASP A 68 -10.33 11.32 29.27
N GLY A 69 -11.48 11.83 28.86
CA GLY A 69 -11.59 13.03 28.02
C GLY A 69 -11.36 12.81 26.53
N TYR A 70 -11.19 11.56 26.09
CA TYR A 70 -11.05 11.20 24.69
C TYR A 70 -12.11 10.19 24.25
N ASP A 71 -12.65 10.38 23.05
CA ASP A 71 -13.58 9.47 22.41
C ASP A 71 -12.86 8.66 21.33
N ARG A 72 -13.05 7.34 21.36
CA ARG A 72 -12.56 6.43 20.32
C ARG A 72 -13.73 5.96 19.47
N VAL A 73 -13.65 6.25 18.16
CA VAL A 73 -14.70 5.89 17.19
C VAL A 73 -14.09 5.03 16.08
N TYR A 74 -14.48 3.75 16.02
CA TYR A 74 -14.03 2.85 14.96
C TYR A 74 -14.55 3.31 13.61
N THR A 75 -13.66 3.33 12.60
CA THR A 75 -13.93 3.78 11.23
C THR A 75 -13.81 2.66 10.21
N GLN A 76 -12.91 1.71 10.47
CA GLN A 76 -12.71 0.54 9.60
C GLN A 76 -12.40 -0.70 10.42
N GLU A 77 -12.97 -1.82 9.98
CA GLU A 77 -12.69 -3.15 10.49
C GLU A 77 -12.79 -4.14 9.33
N LYS A 78 -11.71 -4.84 9.03
CA LYS A 78 -11.64 -5.86 8.00
C LYS A 78 -10.52 -6.86 8.34
N ASN A 79 -10.45 -7.98 7.63
CA ASN A 79 -9.37 -8.95 7.83
C ASN A 79 -8.00 -8.27 7.76
N GLY A 80 -7.20 -8.45 8.80
CA GLY A 80 -5.87 -7.89 8.94
C GLY A 80 -5.81 -6.42 9.29
N PHE A 81 -6.95 -5.74 9.58
CA PHE A 81 -6.92 -4.30 9.82
C PHE A 81 -8.08 -3.80 10.69
N ALA A 82 -7.75 -2.92 11.64
CA ALA A 82 -8.71 -2.10 12.36
C ALA A 82 -8.21 -0.66 12.48
N GLU A 83 -9.14 0.31 12.43
CA GLU A 83 -8.84 1.73 12.56
C GLU A 83 -9.92 2.44 13.37
N ALA A 84 -9.48 3.39 14.20
CA ALA A 84 -10.35 4.26 14.96
C ALA A 84 -9.88 5.72 14.92
N LYS A 85 -10.82 6.65 14.96
CA LYS A 85 -10.57 8.05 15.28
C LYS A 85 -10.33 8.20 16.76
N LEU A 86 -9.38 9.05 17.11
CA LEU A 86 -9.19 9.60 18.44
C LEU A 86 -9.71 11.02 18.43
N ASN A 87 -10.79 11.27 19.14
CA ASN A 87 -11.42 12.59 19.24
C ASN A 87 -11.26 13.16 20.65
N GLN A 88 -11.20 14.49 20.74
CA GLN A 88 -11.29 15.24 21.98
C GLN A 88 -12.07 16.53 21.71
N ASN A 89 -13.03 16.86 22.58
CA ASN A 89 -13.89 18.05 22.46
C ASN A 89 -14.53 18.20 21.05
N GLY A 90 -14.91 17.09 20.43
CA GLY A 90 -15.53 17.07 19.10
C GLY A 90 -14.55 17.13 17.92
N ASN A 91 -13.27 17.37 18.16
CA ASN A 91 -12.23 17.41 17.12
C ASN A 91 -11.52 16.05 16.98
N THR A 92 -11.21 15.64 15.76
CA THR A 92 -10.37 14.46 15.51
C THR A 92 -8.90 14.84 15.60
N LEU A 93 -8.22 14.35 16.64
CA LEU A 93 -6.80 14.61 16.87
C LEU A 93 -5.90 13.67 16.06
N ALA A 94 -6.26 12.39 16.01
CA ALA A 94 -5.46 11.36 15.33
C ALA A 94 -6.31 10.19 14.82
N MET A 95 -5.70 9.39 13.92
CA MET A 95 -6.15 8.06 13.57
C MET A 95 -5.25 7.03 14.25
N LEU A 96 -5.85 6.07 14.91
CA LEU A 96 -5.22 4.91 15.52
C LEU A 96 -5.46 3.71 14.61
N SER A 97 -4.44 2.91 14.28
CA SER A 97 -4.66 1.73 13.45
C SER A 97 -3.75 0.56 13.85
N VAL A 98 -4.28 -0.65 13.68
CA VAL A 98 -3.56 -1.92 13.84
C VAL A 98 -3.69 -2.70 12.53
N SER A 99 -2.56 -3.21 12.03
CA SER A 99 -2.50 -3.97 10.77
C SER A 99 -1.69 -5.25 10.95
N ASP A 100 -2.22 -6.36 10.46
CA ASP A 100 -1.47 -7.60 10.29
C ASP A 100 -0.69 -7.55 8.98
N THR A 101 0.64 -7.51 9.07
CA THR A 101 1.52 -7.45 7.88
C THR A 101 1.62 -8.78 7.14
N ALA A 102 1.03 -9.88 7.64
CA ALA A 102 1.01 -11.15 6.94
C ALA A 102 0.39 -11.05 5.53
N SER A 103 -0.57 -10.13 5.34
CA SER A 103 -1.17 -9.84 4.02
C SER A 103 -0.29 -8.97 3.11
N ASN A 104 0.71 -8.29 3.68
CA ASN A 104 1.67 -7.44 2.96
C ASN A 104 3.00 -7.41 3.72
N PRO A 105 3.85 -8.45 3.58
CA PRO A 105 5.11 -8.54 4.31
C PRO A 105 6.08 -7.38 4.06
N ASN A 106 6.00 -6.73 2.89
CA ASN A 106 6.81 -5.55 2.58
C ASN A 106 6.56 -4.37 3.53
N ALA A 107 5.38 -4.31 4.16
CA ALA A 107 5.07 -3.28 5.15
C ALA A 107 5.96 -3.38 6.41
N ALA A 108 6.53 -4.55 6.70
CA ALA A 108 7.44 -4.77 7.81
C ALA A 108 8.89 -4.35 7.53
N LEU A 109 9.30 -4.24 6.24
CA LEU A 109 10.69 -3.97 5.86
C LEU A 109 11.24 -2.65 6.42
N LYS A 110 10.41 -1.62 6.54
CA LYS A 110 10.81 -0.31 7.06
C LYS A 110 11.32 -0.34 8.51
N TYR A 111 11.00 -1.39 9.26
CA TYR A 111 11.40 -1.53 10.66
C TYR A 111 12.76 -2.25 10.83
N GLN A 112 13.27 -2.92 9.80
CA GLN A 112 14.51 -3.73 9.87
C GLN A 112 15.74 -2.90 10.24
N ASN A 113 15.76 -1.63 9.83
CA ASN A 113 16.89 -0.72 10.10
C ASN A 113 16.49 0.40 11.07
N SER A 114 15.47 0.18 11.90
CA SER A 114 15.08 1.18 12.90
C SER A 114 16.09 1.25 14.03
N GLU A 115 16.65 2.43 14.26
CA GLU A 115 17.52 2.73 15.40
C GLU A 115 16.73 3.11 16.65
N ARG A 116 15.42 3.30 16.53
CA ARG A 116 14.52 3.68 17.61
C ARG A 116 13.62 2.53 18.02
N ALA A 117 13.31 2.47 19.31
CA ALA A 117 12.36 1.51 19.86
C ALA A 117 11.44 2.19 20.88
N LEU A 118 10.21 1.68 20.99
CA LEU A 118 9.21 2.06 21.99
C LEU A 118 8.67 0.79 22.63
N ALA A 119 8.66 0.70 23.95
CA ALA A 119 8.25 -0.51 24.69
C ALA A 119 8.96 -1.81 24.21
N GLY A 120 10.19 -1.69 23.68
CA GLY A 120 10.97 -2.83 23.16
C GLY A 120 10.67 -3.21 21.70
N TYR A 121 9.78 -2.49 21.02
CA TYR A 121 9.44 -2.73 19.60
C TYR A 121 10.06 -1.66 18.70
N PRO A 122 10.55 -2.04 17.47
CA PRO A 122 11.13 -1.08 16.55
C PRO A 122 10.10 -0.01 16.14
N LEU A 123 10.52 1.26 16.18
CA LEU A 123 9.70 2.44 15.95
C LEU A 123 10.19 3.21 14.74
N VAL A 124 9.29 3.64 13.86
CA VAL A 124 9.61 4.47 12.70
C VAL A 124 8.63 5.64 12.55
N GLU A 125 9.15 6.78 12.12
CA GLU A 125 8.35 7.89 11.60
C GLU A 125 7.97 7.60 10.15
N VAL A 126 6.72 7.86 9.77
CA VAL A 126 6.20 7.68 8.41
C VAL A 126 5.74 9.03 7.89
N GLY A 127 6.58 9.68 7.11
CA GLY A 127 6.41 11.08 6.75
C GLY A 127 6.51 11.97 7.99
N SER A 128 5.85 13.14 7.95
CA SER A 128 5.85 14.10 9.07
C SER A 128 4.71 13.91 10.07
N THR A 129 3.70 13.12 9.70
CA THR A 129 2.43 13.06 10.45
C THR A 129 2.13 11.73 11.10
N ALA A 130 2.90 10.67 10.85
CA ALA A 130 2.63 9.37 11.43
C ALA A 130 3.85 8.77 12.13
N THR A 131 3.61 8.06 13.23
CA THR A 131 4.58 7.24 13.95
C THR A 131 4.02 5.83 14.05
N SER A 132 4.84 4.82 13.83
CA SER A 132 4.40 3.42 13.89
C SER A 132 5.48 2.52 14.49
N LEU A 133 5.04 1.42 15.11
CA LEU A 133 5.91 0.36 15.63
C LEU A 133 5.46 -1.01 15.09
N LEU A 134 6.35 -1.99 15.18
CA LEU A 134 6.10 -3.37 14.74
C LEU A 134 6.19 -4.32 15.93
N VAL A 135 5.05 -4.87 16.34
CA VAL A 135 4.93 -5.83 17.45
C VAL A 135 5.16 -7.24 16.91
N ALA A 136 6.04 -8.01 17.59
CA ALA A 136 6.33 -9.40 17.29
C ALA A 136 6.58 -9.66 15.79
N GLU A 137 7.33 -8.75 15.14
CA GLU A 137 7.74 -8.80 13.73
C GLU A 137 6.57 -8.88 12.72
N ARG A 138 5.31 -8.71 13.18
CA ARG A 138 4.13 -8.94 12.36
C ARG A 138 3.05 -7.86 12.50
N ILE A 139 2.72 -7.40 13.70
CA ILE A 139 1.60 -6.48 13.89
C ILE A 139 2.11 -5.04 13.88
N GLN A 140 1.74 -4.28 12.88
CA GLN A 140 2.00 -2.85 12.83
C GLN A 140 0.94 -2.09 13.61
N VAL A 141 1.38 -1.28 14.57
CA VAL A 141 0.54 -0.29 15.27
C VAL A 141 0.97 1.10 14.80
N LYS A 142 0.01 1.95 14.44
CA LYS A 142 0.30 3.27 13.89
C LYS A 142 -0.64 4.32 14.45
N VAL A 143 -0.08 5.49 14.75
CA VAL A 143 -0.80 6.71 15.10
C VAL A 143 -0.49 7.77 14.05
N LEU A 144 -1.53 8.33 13.43
CA LEU A 144 -1.46 9.36 12.40
C LEU A 144 -2.14 10.64 12.90
N SER A 145 -1.38 11.72 13.05
CA SER A 145 -1.92 13.05 13.41
C SER A 145 -2.93 13.55 12.38
N ARG A 146 -4.04 14.08 12.85
CA ARG A 146 -5.04 14.79 12.05
C ARG A 146 -5.11 16.25 12.43
N ASP A 147 -4.69 16.56 13.63
CA ASP A 147 -4.52 17.91 14.14
C ASP A 147 -3.03 18.29 14.11
N THR A 148 -2.72 19.53 13.76
CA THR A 148 -1.33 20.06 13.71
C THR A 148 -0.66 20.12 15.07
N ASP A 149 -1.47 20.30 16.11
CA ASP A 149 -1.00 20.38 17.50
C ASP A 149 -0.76 18.99 18.12
N PHE A 150 -1.21 17.90 17.41
CA PHE A 150 -0.94 16.54 17.84
C PHE A 150 0.45 16.10 17.34
N THR A 151 1.43 16.30 18.22
CA THR A 151 2.87 16.24 17.96
C THR A 151 3.42 14.80 17.78
N PRO A 152 4.68 14.61 17.34
CA PRO A 152 5.35 13.31 17.38
C PRO A 152 5.36 12.68 18.76
N ALA A 153 5.60 13.50 19.83
CA ALA A 153 5.60 13.02 21.20
C ALA A 153 4.21 12.50 21.64
N ASP A 154 3.14 13.17 21.20
CA ASP A 154 1.77 12.70 21.46
C ASP A 154 1.52 11.37 20.76
N ARG A 155 1.98 11.21 19.52
CA ARG A 155 1.85 9.93 18.79
C ARG A 155 2.55 8.79 19.53
N GLU A 156 3.75 9.00 20.04
CA GLU A 156 4.48 7.99 20.82
C GLU A 156 3.77 7.68 22.13
N ALA A 157 3.32 8.70 22.86
CA ALA A 157 2.55 8.51 24.09
C ALA A 157 1.25 7.72 23.87
N TRP A 158 0.61 7.88 22.70
CA TRP A 158 -0.57 7.07 22.34
C TRP A 158 -0.22 5.66 21.87
N LEU A 159 0.92 5.45 21.21
CA LEU A 159 1.42 4.11 20.89
C LEU A 159 1.68 3.28 22.15
N GLU A 160 2.25 3.89 23.21
CA GLU A 160 2.48 3.21 24.49
C GLU A 160 1.21 2.76 25.20
N LYS A 161 0.09 3.43 24.94
CA LYS A 161 -1.21 3.09 25.56
C LYS A 161 -1.89 1.87 24.95
N PHE A 162 -1.45 1.40 23.77
CA PHE A 162 -1.96 0.15 23.22
C PHE A 162 -1.55 -1.04 24.09
N ASP A 163 -2.40 -2.06 24.19
CA ASP A 163 -1.98 -3.33 24.80
C ASP A 163 -1.07 -4.11 23.81
N LEU A 164 0.19 -3.64 23.71
CA LEU A 164 1.20 -4.24 22.84
C LEU A 164 1.53 -5.68 23.22
N THR A 165 1.47 -6.00 24.51
CA THR A 165 1.69 -7.37 25.00
C THR A 165 0.57 -8.29 24.58
N GLY A 166 -0.67 -7.83 24.64
CA GLY A 166 -1.83 -8.57 24.13
C GLY A 166 -1.77 -8.80 22.64
N LEU A 167 -1.35 -7.78 21.85
CA LEU A 167 -1.13 -7.90 20.41
C LEU A 167 -0.05 -8.93 20.08
N ALA A 168 1.07 -8.96 20.82
CA ALA A 168 2.13 -9.94 20.61
C ALA A 168 1.63 -11.37 20.81
N LYS A 169 0.74 -11.63 21.76
CA LYS A 169 0.17 -12.96 22.03
C LYS A 169 -0.77 -13.46 20.91
N LEU A 170 -1.22 -12.61 20.00
CA LEU A 170 -2.04 -13.06 18.86
C LEU A 170 -1.24 -13.80 17.79
N VAL A 171 0.10 -13.64 17.79
CA VAL A 171 0.98 -14.12 16.71
C VAL A 171 2.09 -15.05 17.17
N ASN A 172 2.17 -15.29 18.50
CA ASN A 172 3.12 -16.22 19.14
C ASN A 172 2.46 -17.55 19.52
#